data_ef5deb8b74c7eaa82c69249dc308417f
#
_entry.id   ef5deb8b74c7eaa82c69249dc308417f
#
_cell.length_a   1.000
_cell.length_b   1.000
_cell.length_c   1.000
_cell.angle_alpha   90.00
_cell.angle_beta   90.00
_cell.angle_gamma   90.00
#
_symmetry.space_group_name_H-M   'P 1'
#
loop_
_entity.id
_entity.type
_entity.pdbx_description
1 polymer ?
#
loop_
_entity_poly.entity_id
_entity_poly.type
_entity_poly.pdbx_seq_one_letter_code
_entity_poly.pdbx_strand_id
1 'polypeptide(L)'
;MPFPLAESYILDAVLTLVDAKHAQQQLDTRQEARRQVGFADQLFLSKTDLIPQEETDALIHRLKHMNPRAPIRAVHFGEVSIAEVFDLRGFNLNARLDIDPDFLKDEAHDHDHGHHDHGHDHDHVHTEACDHPHHHAHDDDVKSFVFRSERPFNAAKLEDFLGSIVNVYGPRMLRYKGVLHMQGVERKVIFQGVHQLMGSDLGPAWAPDETRISKMVFIGIDLPRDIFDQGLEQCLA
;
A
#
# COMPACT_ATOMS: atom_id res chain seq x y z
N MET A 1 -17.92 -26.65 14.41
CA MET A 1 -16.97 -27.63 13.83
C MET A 1 -15.89 -26.84 13.09
N PRO A 2 -14.61 -26.96 13.42
CA PRO A 2 -13.56 -26.39 12.61
C PRO A 2 -13.59 -27.10 11.24
N PHE A 3 -13.52 -26.31 10.17
CA PHE A 3 -13.46 -26.86 8.82
C PHE A 3 -12.11 -27.58 8.65
N PRO A 4 -12.09 -28.89 8.38
CA PRO A 4 -10.84 -29.65 8.23
C PRO A 4 -9.98 -29.20 7.02
N LEU A 5 -10.50 -28.31 6.20
CA LEU A 5 -9.80 -27.74 5.05
C LEU A 5 -8.66 -26.78 5.44
N ALA A 6 -8.78 -26.04 6.55
CA ALA A 6 -7.76 -25.08 6.99
C ALA A 6 -6.41 -25.74 7.34
N GLU A 7 -6.41 -27.02 7.70
CA GLU A 7 -5.19 -27.78 8.01
C GLU A 7 -4.47 -28.28 6.75
N SER A 8 -5.13 -28.28 5.59
CA SER A 8 -4.62 -28.85 4.34
C SER A 8 -4.27 -27.81 3.28
N TYR A 9 -4.60 -26.54 3.50
CA TYR A 9 -4.38 -25.46 2.55
C TYR A 9 -3.69 -24.26 3.22
N ILE A 10 -2.80 -23.64 2.47
CA ILE A 10 -2.13 -22.39 2.86
C ILE A 10 -2.62 -21.31 1.89
N LEU A 11 -3.05 -20.18 2.43
CA LEU A 11 -3.35 -19.01 1.62
C LEU A 11 -2.03 -18.47 1.04
N ASP A 12 -1.89 -18.54 -0.29
CA ASP A 12 -0.68 -18.09 -0.98
C ASP A 12 -0.73 -16.58 -1.25
N ALA A 13 -1.76 -16.12 -1.95
CA ALA A 13 -1.91 -14.71 -2.31
C ALA A 13 -3.37 -14.33 -2.63
N VAL A 14 -3.64 -13.02 -2.61
CA VAL A 14 -4.89 -12.43 -3.09
C VAL A 14 -4.64 -11.82 -4.46
N LEU A 15 -5.30 -12.35 -5.48
CA LEU A 15 -5.27 -11.84 -6.84
C LEU A 15 -6.53 -11.04 -7.11
N THR A 16 -6.39 -9.81 -7.60
CA THR A 16 -7.53 -8.98 -7.98
C THR A 16 -7.49 -8.70 -9.48
N LEU A 17 -8.58 -9.07 -10.16
CA LEU A 17 -8.78 -8.75 -11.57
C LEU A 17 -9.55 -7.44 -11.69
N VAL A 18 -8.96 -6.47 -12.35
CA VAL A 18 -9.51 -5.13 -12.57
C VAL A 18 -9.96 -5.00 -14.02
N ASP A 19 -11.24 -4.71 -14.25
CA ASP A 19 -11.79 -4.39 -15.56
C ASP A 19 -11.51 -2.91 -15.88
N ALA A 20 -10.51 -2.63 -16.73
CA ALA A 20 -10.05 -1.28 -17.02
C ALA A 20 -11.17 -0.37 -17.52
N LYS A 21 -12.12 -0.92 -18.31
CA LYS A 21 -13.24 -0.15 -18.88
C LYS A 21 -14.21 0.39 -17.83
N HIS A 22 -14.38 -0.34 -16.70
CA HIS A 22 -15.37 0.03 -15.69
C HIS A 22 -14.74 0.41 -14.35
N ALA A 23 -13.43 0.24 -14.21
CA ALA A 23 -12.74 0.39 -12.94
C ALA A 23 -12.92 1.76 -12.31
N GLN A 24 -12.76 2.85 -13.07
CA GLN A 24 -12.88 4.21 -12.52
C GLN A 24 -14.24 4.40 -11.84
N GLN A 25 -15.32 4.07 -12.55
CA GLN A 25 -16.68 4.18 -12.01
C GLN A 25 -16.90 3.29 -10.78
N GLN A 26 -16.35 2.06 -10.80
CA GLN A 26 -16.48 1.13 -9.68
C GLN A 26 -15.69 1.62 -8.46
N LEU A 27 -14.49 2.12 -8.67
CA LEU A 27 -13.67 2.69 -7.61
C LEU A 27 -14.32 3.95 -7.00
N ASP A 28 -15.03 4.76 -7.80
CA ASP A 28 -15.72 5.95 -7.30
C ASP A 28 -16.95 5.58 -6.45
N THR A 29 -17.68 4.53 -6.84
CA THR A 29 -19.00 4.25 -6.28
C THR A 29 -19.07 3.04 -5.35
N ARG A 30 -18.05 2.15 -5.33
CA ARG A 30 -18.08 0.87 -4.61
C ARG A 30 -16.91 0.73 -3.66
N GLN A 31 -17.19 0.77 -2.37
CA GLN A 31 -16.18 0.54 -1.33
C GLN A 31 -15.54 -0.87 -1.45
N GLU A 32 -16.33 -1.87 -1.88
CA GLU A 32 -15.83 -3.23 -2.09
C GLU A 32 -14.75 -3.28 -3.16
N ALA A 33 -14.88 -2.51 -4.25
CA ALA A 33 -13.88 -2.44 -5.30
C ALA A 33 -12.56 -1.86 -4.77
N ARG A 34 -12.63 -0.78 -3.98
CA ARG A 34 -11.46 -0.18 -3.33
C ARG A 34 -10.80 -1.15 -2.34
N ARG A 35 -11.60 -1.86 -1.55
CA ARG A 35 -11.08 -2.88 -0.61
C ARG A 35 -10.39 -4.02 -1.35
N GLN A 36 -10.95 -4.52 -2.45
CA GLN A 36 -10.32 -5.57 -3.27
C GLN A 36 -8.94 -5.14 -3.78
N VAL A 37 -8.79 -3.89 -4.22
CA VAL A 37 -7.49 -3.33 -4.60
C VAL A 37 -6.55 -3.26 -3.39
N GLY A 38 -7.03 -2.77 -2.26
CA GLY A 38 -6.23 -2.64 -1.04
C GLY A 38 -5.72 -3.98 -0.49
N PHE A 39 -6.50 -5.06 -0.65
CA PHE A 39 -6.10 -6.42 -0.21
C PHE A 39 -5.17 -7.14 -1.17
N ALA A 40 -5.11 -6.74 -2.44
CA ALA A 40 -4.41 -7.48 -3.48
C ALA A 40 -2.91 -7.63 -3.20
N ASP A 41 -2.38 -8.80 -3.48
CA ASP A 41 -0.94 -9.07 -3.61
C ASP A 41 -0.48 -8.91 -5.05
N GLN A 42 -1.39 -9.09 -6.01
CA GLN A 42 -1.18 -8.89 -7.46
C GLN A 42 -2.45 -8.32 -8.09
N LEU A 43 -2.31 -7.32 -8.95
CA LEU A 43 -3.38 -6.75 -9.75
C LEU A 43 -3.23 -7.14 -11.22
N PHE A 44 -4.26 -7.74 -11.79
CA PHE A 44 -4.35 -8.00 -13.22
C PHE A 44 -5.33 -7.01 -13.86
N LEU A 45 -4.84 -6.20 -14.80
CA LEU A 45 -5.62 -5.20 -15.49
C LEU A 45 -6.10 -5.76 -16.84
N SER A 46 -7.37 -6.04 -16.94
CA SER A 46 -8.00 -6.58 -18.16
C SER A 46 -8.69 -5.49 -18.96
N LYS A 47 -8.94 -5.76 -20.25
CA LYS A 47 -9.69 -4.88 -21.16
C LYS A 47 -9.03 -3.51 -21.38
N THR A 48 -7.72 -3.42 -21.28
CA THR A 48 -6.96 -2.19 -21.57
C THR A 48 -7.04 -1.80 -23.05
N ASP A 49 -7.36 -2.75 -23.93
CA ASP A 49 -7.64 -2.55 -25.36
C ASP A 49 -8.94 -1.79 -25.63
N LEU A 50 -9.82 -1.66 -24.63
CA LEU A 50 -11.14 -0.99 -24.78
C LEU A 50 -11.15 0.45 -24.28
N ILE A 51 -10.02 0.99 -23.83
CA ILE A 51 -9.86 2.37 -23.36
C ILE A 51 -8.58 2.99 -23.93
N PRO A 52 -8.51 4.32 -24.03
CA PRO A 52 -7.29 5.03 -24.44
C PRO A 52 -6.12 4.74 -23.47
N GLN A 53 -4.89 4.84 -24.00
CA GLN A 53 -3.68 4.64 -23.19
C GLN A 53 -3.60 5.62 -22.01
N GLU A 54 -4.01 6.87 -22.22
CA GLU A 54 -4.03 7.90 -21.19
C GLU A 54 -4.94 7.52 -20.00
N GLU A 55 -6.12 6.96 -20.29
CA GLU A 55 -7.03 6.46 -19.24
C GLU A 55 -6.45 5.24 -18.53
N THR A 56 -5.72 4.39 -19.26
CA THR A 56 -5.01 3.24 -18.67
C THR A 56 -3.93 3.72 -17.71
N ASP A 57 -3.13 4.70 -18.09
CA ASP A 57 -2.05 5.25 -17.27
C ASP A 57 -2.60 5.94 -16.01
N ALA A 58 -3.68 6.72 -16.15
CA ALA A 58 -4.37 7.33 -15.02
C ALA A 58 -4.92 6.28 -14.04
N LEU A 59 -5.51 5.19 -14.56
CA LEU A 59 -5.99 4.10 -13.72
C LEU A 59 -4.84 3.39 -13.00
N ILE A 60 -3.74 3.10 -13.68
CA ILE A 60 -2.55 2.49 -13.07
C ILE A 60 -2.02 3.40 -11.95
N HIS A 61 -1.91 4.69 -12.17
CA HIS A 61 -1.48 5.66 -11.18
C HIS A 61 -2.39 5.61 -9.93
N ARG A 62 -3.70 5.66 -10.12
CA ARG A 62 -4.68 5.55 -9.03
C ARG A 62 -4.55 4.25 -8.24
N LEU A 63 -4.44 3.12 -8.93
CA LEU A 63 -4.27 1.81 -8.29
C LEU A 63 -2.98 1.70 -7.47
N LYS A 64 -1.87 2.30 -7.97
CA LYS A 64 -0.60 2.38 -7.24
C LYS A 64 -0.70 3.23 -5.98
N HIS A 65 -1.46 4.32 -6.00
CA HIS A 65 -1.71 5.13 -4.81
C HIS A 65 -2.49 4.38 -3.73
N MET A 66 -3.47 3.57 -4.16
CA MET A 66 -4.24 2.73 -3.24
C MET A 66 -3.42 1.56 -2.69
N ASN A 67 -2.63 0.91 -3.55
CA ASN A 67 -1.83 -0.26 -3.18
C ASN A 67 -0.47 -0.27 -3.92
N PRO A 68 0.55 0.41 -3.38
CA PRO A 68 1.87 0.51 -4.00
C PRO A 68 2.67 -0.80 -3.97
N ARG A 69 2.17 -1.82 -3.27
CA ARG A 69 2.82 -3.13 -3.15
C ARG A 69 2.44 -4.10 -4.24
N ALA A 70 1.19 -4.04 -4.71
CA ALA A 70 0.69 -5.00 -5.67
C ALA A 70 1.23 -4.66 -7.06
N PRO A 71 2.07 -5.52 -7.66
CA PRO A 71 2.45 -5.35 -9.05
C PRO A 71 1.20 -5.30 -9.92
N ILE A 72 1.21 -4.43 -10.93
CA ILE A 72 0.10 -4.29 -11.88
C ILE A 72 0.54 -4.87 -13.22
N ARG A 73 -0.27 -5.76 -13.78
CA ARG A 73 0.01 -6.40 -15.06
C ARG A 73 -1.22 -6.38 -15.96
N ALA A 74 -1.04 -5.93 -17.20
CA ALA A 74 -2.08 -6.03 -18.22
C ALA A 74 -2.24 -7.49 -18.66
N VAL A 75 -3.49 -7.95 -18.80
CA VAL A 75 -3.85 -9.29 -19.23
C VAL A 75 -4.97 -9.22 -20.27
N HIS A 76 -4.90 -10.06 -21.29
CA HIS A 76 -5.90 -10.17 -22.33
C HIS A 76 -6.58 -11.54 -22.27
N PHE A 77 -7.92 -11.56 -22.31
CA PHE A 77 -8.74 -12.78 -22.30
C PHE A 77 -8.39 -13.80 -21.20
N GLY A 78 -7.79 -13.34 -20.09
CA GLY A 78 -7.37 -14.23 -19.00
C GLY A 78 -6.09 -15.03 -19.28
N GLU A 79 -5.35 -14.68 -20.32
CA GLU A 79 -4.06 -15.31 -20.62
C GLU A 79 -2.99 -14.87 -19.63
N VAL A 80 -2.81 -15.68 -18.60
CA VAL A 80 -1.78 -15.52 -17.57
C VAL A 80 -1.06 -16.82 -17.36
N SER A 81 0.25 -16.79 -17.26
CA SER A 81 1.01 -18.03 -16.98
C SER A 81 0.71 -18.51 -15.57
N ILE A 82 0.72 -19.84 -15.37
CA ILE A 82 0.49 -20.45 -14.06
C ILE A 82 1.52 -19.94 -13.03
N ALA A 83 2.76 -19.72 -13.44
CA ALA A 83 3.82 -19.18 -12.58
C ALA A 83 3.53 -17.77 -12.05
N GLU A 84 2.64 -17.03 -12.70
CA GLU A 84 2.23 -15.67 -12.29
C GLU A 84 1.02 -15.65 -11.37
N VAL A 85 0.42 -16.83 -11.15
CA VAL A 85 -0.81 -16.98 -10.35
C VAL A 85 -0.55 -17.82 -9.10
N PHE A 86 0.43 -18.71 -9.14
CA PHE A 86 0.77 -19.60 -8.03
C PHE A 86 2.16 -19.29 -7.47
N ASP A 87 2.37 -19.65 -6.21
CA ASP A 87 3.62 -19.46 -5.44
C ASP A 87 4.06 -17.97 -5.38
N LEU A 88 3.08 -17.06 -5.35
CA LEU A 88 3.33 -15.63 -5.23
C LEU A 88 3.81 -15.26 -3.84
N ARG A 89 3.55 -16.13 -2.88
CA ARG A 89 3.98 -15.97 -1.49
C ARG A 89 3.58 -14.61 -0.89
N GLY A 90 2.41 -14.13 -1.28
CA GLY A 90 1.87 -12.86 -0.80
C GLY A 90 1.78 -12.80 0.73
N PHE A 91 1.58 -13.97 1.36
CA PHE A 91 1.60 -14.17 2.81
C PHE A 91 2.93 -14.75 3.34
N ASN A 92 3.96 -14.87 2.49
CA ASN A 92 5.26 -15.32 2.95
C ASN A 92 5.98 -14.22 3.71
N LEU A 93 6.30 -14.48 4.97
CA LEU A 93 7.03 -13.56 5.84
C LEU A 93 8.44 -13.25 5.33
N ASN A 94 9.05 -14.16 4.57
CA ASN A 94 10.41 -13.99 4.02
C ASN A 94 10.47 -13.32 2.64
N ALA A 95 9.33 -12.98 2.03
CA ALA A 95 9.29 -12.29 0.75
C ALA A 95 9.86 -10.87 0.87
N ARG A 96 10.55 -10.38 -0.17
CA ARG A 96 11.02 -9.00 -0.24
C ARG A 96 9.82 -8.05 -0.18
N LEU A 97 10.00 -6.95 0.56
CA LEU A 97 9.07 -5.83 0.51
C LEU A 97 9.46 -4.94 -0.67
N ASP A 98 8.91 -5.22 -1.83
CA ASP A 98 9.05 -4.35 -2.98
C ASP A 98 7.92 -3.32 -2.96
N ILE A 99 8.29 -2.05 -2.88
CA ILE A 99 7.39 -0.90 -2.98
C ILE A 99 7.69 -0.21 -4.28
N ASP A 100 6.67 0.16 -5.03
CA ASP A 100 6.83 0.90 -6.28
C ASP A 100 7.72 2.14 -6.06
N PRO A 101 8.83 2.29 -6.81
CA PRO A 101 9.73 3.43 -6.64
C PRO A 101 9.06 4.78 -6.95
N ASP A 102 8.06 4.80 -7.84
CA ASP A 102 7.37 6.03 -8.21
C ASP A 102 6.46 6.49 -7.09
N PHE A 103 5.74 5.57 -6.42
CA PHE A 103 5.00 5.88 -5.20
C PHE A 103 5.89 6.53 -4.13
N LEU A 104 7.13 6.08 -4.02
CA LEU A 104 8.08 6.63 -3.04
C LEU A 104 8.57 8.03 -3.39
N LYS A 105 8.49 8.45 -4.67
CA LYS A 105 8.82 9.80 -5.12
C LYS A 105 7.67 10.75 -4.88
N ASP A 106 6.43 10.30 -5.13
CA ASP A 106 5.22 11.11 -4.93
C ASP A 106 5.05 11.50 -3.46
N GLU A 107 5.33 10.59 -2.51
CA GLU A 107 5.33 10.92 -1.08
C GLU A 107 6.37 11.98 -0.68
N ALA A 108 7.51 12.05 -1.38
CA ALA A 108 8.54 13.05 -1.09
C ALA A 108 8.12 14.48 -1.48
N HIS A 109 7.13 14.63 -2.37
CA HIS A 109 6.58 15.92 -2.79
C HIS A 109 5.40 16.39 -1.93
N ASP A 110 4.74 15.48 -1.21
CA ASP A 110 3.55 15.80 -0.39
C ASP A 110 3.90 16.47 0.96
N HIS A 111 5.18 16.54 1.33
CA HIS A 111 5.64 17.14 2.59
C HIS A 111 5.89 18.65 2.55
N ASP A 112 5.69 19.34 1.40
CA ASP A 112 6.02 20.77 1.25
C ASP A 112 4.80 21.69 1.08
N HIS A 113 3.64 21.34 1.57
CA HIS A 113 2.51 22.29 1.70
C HIS A 113 2.45 22.92 3.08
N GLY A 114 3.51 23.70 3.41
CA GLY A 114 3.47 24.68 4.47
C GLY A 114 2.35 25.68 4.18
N HIS A 115 1.46 25.86 5.14
CA HIS A 115 0.45 26.90 5.16
C HIS A 115 1.07 28.28 4.94
N HIS A 116 1.01 28.80 3.73
CA HIS A 116 1.17 30.21 3.46
C HIS A 116 -0.22 30.82 3.32
N ASP A 117 -0.68 31.37 4.45
CA ASP A 117 -1.79 32.31 4.53
C ASP A 117 -1.33 33.62 3.84
N HIS A 118 -1.71 33.80 2.59
CA HIS A 118 -1.61 35.09 1.90
C HIS A 118 -3.00 35.47 1.38
N GLY A 119 -3.69 36.24 2.19
CA GLY A 119 -4.81 37.04 1.74
C GLY A 119 -4.33 38.03 0.68
N HIS A 120 -4.72 37.81 -0.54
CA HIS A 120 -4.72 38.83 -1.61
C HIS A 120 -6.03 38.74 -2.38
N ASP A 121 -6.83 39.75 -2.12
CA ASP A 121 -8.00 40.15 -2.88
C ASP A 121 -7.54 40.61 -4.27
N HIS A 122 -7.82 39.86 -5.32
CA HIS A 122 -7.68 40.26 -6.70
C HIS A 122 -8.85 39.78 -7.53
N ASP A 123 -9.66 40.74 -7.87
CA ASP A 123 -10.71 40.73 -8.88
C ASP A 123 -10.13 40.35 -10.24
N HIS A 124 -10.40 39.16 -10.76
CA HIS A 124 -10.02 38.75 -12.12
C HIS A 124 -11.22 38.31 -12.95
N VAL A 125 -11.42 39.09 -13.99
CA VAL A 125 -12.34 38.87 -15.12
C VAL A 125 -12.03 37.54 -15.78
N HIS A 126 -13.02 36.65 -15.88
CA HIS A 126 -12.97 35.39 -16.59
C HIS A 126 -12.90 35.63 -18.10
N THR A 127 -11.78 35.29 -18.72
CA THR A 127 -11.70 35.04 -20.18
C THR A 127 -11.69 33.51 -20.38
N GLU A 128 -12.66 33.03 -21.15
CA GLU A 128 -12.79 31.64 -21.58
C GLU A 128 -11.57 31.25 -22.44
N ALA A 129 -10.87 30.23 -22.04
CA ALA A 129 -10.00 29.28 -22.75
C ALA A 129 -8.70 28.97 -21.99
N CYS A 130 -8.81 28.18 -20.91
CA CYS A 130 -7.67 27.39 -20.44
C CYS A 130 -8.21 26.00 -20.06
N ASP A 131 -8.19 25.10 -21.03
CA ASP A 131 -8.44 23.69 -20.83
C ASP A 131 -7.19 23.08 -20.17
N HIS A 132 -7.08 23.23 -18.87
CA HIS A 132 -6.14 22.47 -18.07
C HIS A 132 -6.83 21.16 -17.67
N PRO A 133 -6.23 20.00 -17.97
CA PRO A 133 -6.76 18.75 -17.44
C PRO A 133 -6.70 18.84 -15.92
N HIS A 134 -7.83 19.11 -15.31
CA HIS A 134 -8.00 18.97 -13.87
C HIS A 134 -7.78 17.49 -13.54
N HIS A 135 -6.61 17.18 -13.04
CA HIS A 135 -6.42 15.94 -12.28
C HIS A 135 -7.37 16.02 -11.09
N HIS A 136 -8.56 15.47 -11.26
CA HIS A 136 -9.44 15.24 -10.14
C HIS A 136 -8.70 14.31 -9.19
N ALA A 137 -8.22 14.83 -8.08
CA ALA A 137 -7.74 14.00 -6.99
C ALA A 137 -8.95 13.15 -6.54
N HIS A 138 -8.96 11.88 -6.94
CA HIS A 138 -9.95 10.94 -6.47
C HIS A 138 -9.73 10.78 -4.97
N ASP A 139 -10.68 11.24 -4.15
CA ASP A 139 -10.63 11.05 -2.69
C ASP A 139 -11.06 9.61 -2.37
N ASP A 140 -10.14 8.68 -2.64
CA ASP A 140 -10.34 7.28 -2.29
C ASP A 140 -10.20 7.12 -0.78
N ASP A 141 -11.19 6.47 -0.15
CA ASP A 141 -11.16 6.14 1.26
C ASP A 141 -10.09 5.08 1.60
N VAL A 142 -9.68 4.28 0.62
CA VAL A 142 -8.53 3.37 0.72
C VAL A 142 -7.28 4.12 0.29
N LYS A 143 -6.41 4.36 1.25
CA LYS A 143 -5.12 5.05 1.07
C LYS A 143 -4.00 4.19 1.62
N SER A 144 -2.79 4.50 1.18
CA SER A 144 -1.58 3.87 1.68
C SER A 144 -0.55 4.91 2.07
N PHE A 145 0.31 4.55 3.01
CA PHE A 145 1.47 5.34 3.38
C PHE A 145 2.63 4.45 3.80
N VAL A 146 3.84 5.00 3.75
CA VAL A 146 5.08 4.29 4.08
C VAL A 146 5.79 5.01 5.20
N PHE A 147 6.10 4.28 6.27
CA PHE A 147 7.05 4.72 7.29
C PHE A 147 8.45 4.19 6.98
N ARG A 148 9.48 5.02 7.20
CA ARG A 148 10.89 4.65 7.03
C ARG A 148 11.74 5.18 8.16
N SER A 149 12.73 4.38 8.56
CA SER A 149 13.74 4.82 9.53
C SER A 149 15.03 4.02 9.36
N GLU A 150 16.16 4.70 9.44
CA GLU A 150 17.48 4.07 9.57
C GLU A 150 17.79 3.71 11.03
N ARG A 151 17.12 4.36 11.98
CA ARG A 151 17.24 4.04 13.40
C ARG A 151 16.55 2.70 13.67
N PRO A 152 17.15 1.83 14.50
CA PRO A 152 16.55 0.57 14.87
C PRO A 152 15.32 0.76 15.75
N PHE A 153 14.39 -0.17 15.69
CA PHE A 153 13.26 -0.25 16.61
C PHE A 153 13.63 -0.94 17.92
N ASN A 154 13.07 -0.45 19.02
CA ASN A 154 13.01 -1.19 20.28
C ASN A 154 11.85 -2.21 20.22
N ALA A 155 12.14 -3.49 20.43
CA ALA A 155 11.17 -4.57 20.25
C ALA A 155 9.94 -4.41 21.15
N ALA A 156 10.12 -4.15 22.45
CA ALA A 156 9.01 -4.05 23.40
C ALA A 156 8.10 -2.87 23.08
N LYS A 157 8.67 -1.68 22.81
CA LYS A 157 7.88 -0.50 22.44
C LYS A 157 7.08 -0.71 21.16
N LEU A 158 7.71 -1.35 20.14
CA LEU A 158 7.06 -1.59 18.86
C LEU A 158 5.92 -2.60 19.00
N GLU A 159 6.12 -3.67 19.77
CA GLU A 159 5.08 -4.69 20.03
C GLU A 159 3.87 -4.07 20.73
N ASP A 160 4.08 -3.28 21.78
CA ASP A 160 3.01 -2.58 22.51
C ASP A 160 2.25 -1.61 21.61
N PHE A 161 2.97 -0.84 20.80
CA PHE A 161 2.35 0.11 19.86
C PHE A 161 1.55 -0.59 18.77
N LEU A 162 2.14 -1.58 18.10
CA LEU A 162 1.46 -2.32 17.04
C LEU A 162 0.24 -3.09 17.56
N GLY A 163 0.34 -3.67 18.76
CA GLY A 163 -0.81 -4.30 19.42
C GLY A 163 -1.94 -3.30 19.66
N SER A 164 -1.61 -2.10 20.12
CA SER A 164 -2.59 -1.03 20.34
C SER A 164 -3.23 -0.54 19.04
N ILE A 165 -2.42 -0.31 18.00
CA ILE A 165 -2.89 0.12 16.68
C ILE A 165 -3.82 -0.93 16.05
N VAL A 166 -3.44 -2.20 16.10
CA VAL A 166 -4.26 -3.31 15.56
C VAL A 166 -5.58 -3.44 16.32
N ASN A 167 -5.59 -3.24 17.63
CA ASN A 167 -6.84 -3.25 18.40
C ASN A 167 -7.78 -2.11 18.01
N VAL A 168 -7.25 -0.89 17.80
CA VAL A 168 -8.06 0.29 17.52
C VAL A 168 -8.46 0.39 16.05
N TYR A 169 -7.49 0.19 15.16
CA TYR A 169 -7.65 0.43 13.71
C TYR A 169 -7.72 -0.85 12.87
N GLY A 170 -7.54 -2.03 13.47
CA GLY A 170 -7.51 -3.31 12.74
C GLY A 170 -8.63 -3.51 11.73
N PRO A 171 -9.91 -3.22 12.04
CA PRO A 171 -11.00 -3.33 11.06
C PRO A 171 -10.86 -2.42 9.84
N ARG A 172 -10.06 -1.34 9.95
CA ARG A 172 -9.78 -0.36 8.89
C ARG A 172 -8.43 -0.60 8.20
N MET A 173 -7.55 -1.39 8.82
CA MET A 173 -6.26 -1.80 8.26
C MET A 173 -6.47 -2.97 7.32
N LEU A 174 -6.44 -2.73 6.01
CA LEU A 174 -6.67 -3.78 5.01
C LEU A 174 -5.44 -4.67 4.86
N ARG A 175 -4.29 -4.06 4.71
CA ARG A 175 -3.02 -4.74 4.56
C ARG A 175 -1.89 -3.93 5.19
N TYR A 176 -0.93 -4.60 5.80
CA TYR A 176 0.30 -3.97 6.23
C TYR A 176 1.47 -4.95 6.16
N LYS A 177 2.64 -4.45 5.82
CA LYS A 177 3.85 -5.26 5.69
C LYS A 177 5.08 -4.38 5.90
N GLY A 178 6.12 -4.96 6.46
CA GLY A 178 7.37 -4.25 6.67
C GLY A 178 8.58 -5.15 6.76
N VAL A 179 9.73 -4.56 6.47
CA VAL A 179 11.04 -5.07 6.84
C VAL A 179 11.58 -4.15 7.93
N LEU A 180 11.94 -4.70 9.06
CA LEU A 180 12.31 -3.94 10.25
C LEU A 180 13.77 -4.17 10.59
N HIS A 181 14.48 -3.07 10.89
CA HIS A 181 15.74 -3.04 11.57
C HIS A 181 15.48 -2.97 13.08
N MET A 182 15.78 -4.03 13.79
CA MET A 182 15.54 -4.14 15.23
C MET A 182 16.83 -4.01 16.01
N GLN A 183 16.78 -3.33 17.15
CA GLN A 183 17.92 -3.19 18.04
C GLN A 183 18.40 -4.56 18.55
N GLY A 184 19.69 -4.84 18.36
CA GLY A 184 20.30 -6.10 18.82
C GLY A 184 20.00 -7.32 17.95
N VAL A 185 19.37 -7.15 16.78
CA VAL A 185 19.06 -8.23 15.86
C VAL A 185 19.83 -8.04 14.54
N GLU A 186 20.66 -9.01 14.18
CA GLU A 186 21.49 -8.98 12.96
C GLU A 186 20.74 -9.44 11.69
N ARG A 187 19.49 -9.82 11.84
CA ARG A 187 18.61 -10.26 10.74
C ARG A 187 17.49 -9.26 10.53
N LYS A 188 16.98 -9.22 9.30
CA LYS A 188 15.73 -8.52 8.99
C LYS A 188 14.61 -9.16 9.79
N VAL A 189 13.75 -8.36 10.40
CA VAL A 189 12.48 -8.84 10.93
C VAL A 189 11.41 -8.49 9.91
N ILE A 190 10.71 -9.51 9.43
CA ILE A 190 9.61 -9.34 8.48
C ILE A 190 8.31 -9.31 9.27
N PHE A 191 7.55 -8.27 9.04
CA PHE A 191 6.28 -8.01 9.70
C PHE A 191 5.17 -7.87 8.66
N GLN A 192 4.04 -8.51 8.90
CA GLN A 192 2.88 -8.39 8.01
C GLN A 192 1.58 -8.68 8.73
N GLY A 193 0.48 -8.19 8.12
CA GLY A 193 -0.84 -8.51 8.61
C GLY A 193 -1.96 -8.12 7.67
N VAL A 194 -3.13 -8.60 8.04
CA VAL A 194 -4.42 -8.36 7.39
C VAL A 194 -5.45 -8.15 8.49
N HIS A 195 -6.09 -7.00 8.51
CA HIS A 195 -7.00 -6.62 9.58
C HIS A 195 -6.35 -6.76 10.97
N GLN A 196 -6.96 -7.55 11.84
CA GLN A 196 -6.47 -7.81 13.21
C GLN A 196 -5.46 -8.97 13.30
N LEU A 197 -5.20 -9.67 12.19
CA LEU A 197 -4.21 -10.74 12.15
C LEU A 197 -2.84 -10.16 11.83
N MET A 198 -1.93 -10.29 12.77
CA MET A 198 -0.55 -9.81 12.68
C MET A 198 0.43 -10.95 12.92
N GLY A 199 1.51 -10.97 12.15
CA GLY A 199 2.60 -11.92 12.34
C GLY A 199 3.95 -11.31 12.00
N SER A 200 4.99 -11.84 12.63
CA SER A 200 6.37 -11.50 12.33
C SER A 200 7.26 -12.73 12.34
N ASP A 201 8.34 -12.68 11.56
CA ASP A 201 9.33 -13.75 11.50
C ASP A 201 10.72 -13.16 11.18
N LEU A 202 11.75 -13.97 11.42
CA LEU A 202 13.13 -13.62 11.09
C LEU A 202 13.40 -13.87 9.61
N GLY A 203 13.63 -12.81 8.87
CA GLY A 203 14.07 -12.84 7.48
C GLY A 203 15.57 -13.17 7.33
N PRO A 204 16.16 -12.95 6.16
CA PRO A 204 17.59 -13.11 5.91
C PRO A 204 18.41 -12.13 6.73
N ALA A 205 19.70 -12.39 6.86
CA ALA A 205 20.64 -11.41 7.41
C ALA A 205 20.73 -10.17 6.50
N TRP A 206 21.05 -9.01 7.09
CA TRP A 206 21.43 -7.84 6.32
C TRP A 206 22.74 -8.12 5.57
N ALA A 207 22.83 -7.74 4.30
CA ALA A 207 24.08 -7.85 3.58
C ALA A 207 25.13 -6.88 4.18
N PRO A 208 26.43 -7.19 4.08
CA PRO A 208 27.47 -6.37 4.71
C PRO A 208 27.52 -4.92 4.23
N ASP A 209 27.12 -4.67 2.99
CA ASP A 209 27.08 -3.38 2.31
C ASP A 209 25.67 -2.77 2.23
N GLU A 210 24.68 -3.43 2.82
CA GLU A 210 23.28 -2.99 2.81
C GLU A 210 23.02 -2.01 3.95
N THR A 211 22.48 -0.83 3.63
CA THR A 211 21.98 0.10 4.64
C THR A 211 20.77 -0.52 5.36
N ARG A 212 20.85 -0.62 6.68
CA ARG A 212 19.78 -1.17 7.51
C ARG A 212 18.66 -0.15 7.65
N ILE A 213 17.62 -0.27 6.85
CA ILE A 213 16.48 0.65 6.84
C ILE A 213 15.19 -0.15 7.13
N SER A 214 14.46 0.29 8.15
CA SER A 214 13.08 -0.15 8.34
C SER A 214 12.17 0.50 7.30
N LYS A 215 11.31 -0.31 6.67
CA LYS A 215 10.27 0.15 5.75
C LYS A 215 8.98 -0.56 6.10
N MET A 216 7.92 0.20 6.39
CA MET A 216 6.59 -0.33 6.69
C MET A 216 5.57 0.33 5.78
N VAL A 217 4.73 -0.45 5.13
CA VAL A 217 3.59 0.02 4.34
C VAL A 217 2.31 -0.32 5.08
N PHE A 218 1.44 0.64 5.18
CA PHE A 218 0.08 0.49 5.70
C PHE A 218 -0.91 0.86 4.61
N ILE A 219 -1.91 0.00 4.40
CA ILE A 219 -2.99 0.19 3.43
C ILE A 219 -4.29 0.05 4.19
N GLY A 220 -5.15 1.04 4.13
CA GLY A 220 -6.41 1.00 4.85
C GLY A 220 -7.35 2.15 4.55
N ILE A 221 -8.45 2.19 5.30
CA ILE A 221 -9.53 3.17 5.15
C ILE A 221 -9.37 4.23 6.23
N ASP A 222 -9.18 5.48 5.82
CA ASP A 222 -9.05 6.65 6.72
C ASP A 222 -8.12 6.39 7.91
N LEU A 223 -6.96 5.79 7.67
CA LEU A 223 -5.97 5.60 8.71
C LEU A 223 -5.32 6.93 9.06
N PRO A 224 -5.23 7.31 10.35
CA PRO A 224 -4.62 8.56 10.77
C PRO A 224 -3.09 8.46 10.70
N ARG A 225 -2.51 8.82 9.55
CA ARG A 225 -1.07 8.73 9.27
C ARG A 225 -0.23 9.32 10.40
N ASP A 226 -0.59 10.51 10.89
CA ASP A 226 0.15 11.22 11.93
C ASP A 226 0.30 10.39 13.22
N ILE A 227 -0.75 9.65 13.60
CA ILE A 227 -0.72 8.77 14.78
C ILE A 227 0.24 7.61 14.55
N PHE A 228 0.24 7.03 13.34
CA PHE A 228 1.17 5.96 12.98
C PHE A 228 2.61 6.45 12.97
N ASP A 229 2.88 7.56 12.29
CA ASP A 229 4.23 8.13 12.16
C ASP A 229 4.78 8.50 13.53
N GLN A 230 4.03 9.25 14.35
CA GLN A 230 4.45 9.65 15.70
C GLN A 230 4.67 8.45 16.62
N GLY A 231 3.78 7.46 16.58
CA GLY A 231 3.89 6.27 17.42
C GLY A 231 5.07 5.40 17.02
N LEU A 232 5.31 5.21 15.73
CA LEU A 232 6.47 4.47 15.22
C LEU A 232 7.79 5.18 15.54
N GLU A 233 7.84 6.51 15.43
CA GLU A 233 9.00 7.33 15.84
C GLU A 233 9.35 7.12 17.33
N GLN A 234 8.34 7.05 18.22
CA GLN A 234 8.55 6.82 19.65
C GLN A 234 9.03 5.39 19.96
N CYS A 235 8.85 4.45 19.03
CA CYS A 235 9.33 3.08 19.15
C CYS A 235 10.80 2.91 18.74
N LEU A 236 11.41 3.94 18.15
CA LEU A 236 12.82 3.90 17.79
C LEU A 236 13.73 3.92 19.03
N ALA A 237 14.92 3.29 18.88
CA ALA A 237 15.93 3.21 19.92
C ALA A 237 16.89 4.41 19.89
#